data_762c59d3a143ecba7ae2caa7db4d810c
#
_entry.id   762c59d3a143ecba7ae2caa7db4d810c
#
_cell.length_a   1.000
_cell.length_b   1.000
_cell.length_c   1.000
_cell.angle_alpha   90.00
_cell.angle_beta   90.00
_cell.angle_gamma   90.00
#
_symmetry.space_group_name_H-M   'P 1'
#
loop_
_entity.id
_entity.type
_entity.pdbx_description
1 polymer ?
#
loop_
_entity_poly.entity_id
_entity_poly.type
_entity_poly.pdbx_seq_one_letter_code
_entity_poly.pdbx_strand_id
1 'polypeptide(L)'
;MVTPREIYERSLEALKVIKEAQAKGLIHRTPLIRSETLSNIAGANIWLKLEALQKTGSFKVRGAYFAISNIVNKLGVKHVITASAGNHAQGVAYSASLVGIKATVVMPQYTPWIKIARTKRYGADVILHGESYSEAEEYATKLARDLGAYYVHAYNDPDVIAGQGTIGFEILEDLKDVDYVIVPVGGGGLISGIASVIKTVNPKAKVIGVQSDGAPGAYLSLKSGRIVTIEKVDTIADGIAVKKIGDLTFKLMSELLDDIVLVNDLEISKAILIIAESVKVIAEGAGAVAVAALMSGKVKVSGNVVAVVSGGNIDMNMLFRVISKALALEGRIVKISGLLPDRPGMLGKVTSALGELGVNILDVFHERFDPTITPGYAEVSFIVELPPEEDAANKVIKRLRELGFNFSIEKP
;
A
#
# COMPACT_ATOMS: atom_id res chain seq x y z
N MET A 1 -5.84 5.70 -31.24
CA MET A 1 -6.05 5.49 -29.77
C MET A 1 -5.14 4.36 -29.36
N VAL A 2 -4.38 4.51 -28.27
CA VAL A 2 -3.43 3.50 -27.77
C VAL A 2 -4.17 2.21 -27.41
N THR A 3 -3.64 1.05 -27.83
CA THR A 3 -4.20 -0.29 -27.63
C THR A 3 -3.37 -1.11 -26.64
N PRO A 4 -3.92 -2.20 -26.07
CA PRO A 4 -3.12 -3.13 -25.25
C PRO A 4 -1.86 -3.65 -25.96
N ARG A 5 -1.97 -3.92 -27.27
CA ARG A 5 -0.84 -4.39 -28.09
C ARG A 5 0.26 -3.35 -28.19
N GLU A 6 -0.10 -2.08 -28.41
CA GLU A 6 0.89 -0.98 -28.45
C GLU A 6 1.56 -0.76 -27.10
N ILE A 7 0.83 -0.92 -25.96
CA ILE A 7 1.44 -0.88 -24.62
C ILE A 7 2.41 -2.06 -24.43
N TYR A 8 2.04 -3.26 -24.87
CA TYR A 8 2.95 -4.40 -24.82
C TYR A 8 4.25 -4.15 -25.61
N GLU A 9 4.14 -3.64 -26.85
CA GLU A 9 5.31 -3.33 -27.69
C GLU A 9 6.20 -2.25 -27.05
N ARG A 10 5.62 -1.19 -26.51
CA ARG A 10 6.34 -0.18 -25.71
C ARG A 10 6.97 -0.78 -24.45
N SER A 11 6.30 -1.76 -23.82
CA SER A 11 6.86 -2.43 -22.64
C SER A 11 8.06 -3.31 -22.98
N LEU A 12 8.15 -3.85 -24.20
CA LEU A 12 9.36 -4.51 -24.69
C LEU A 12 10.53 -3.52 -24.87
N GLU A 13 10.25 -2.30 -25.35
CA GLU A 13 11.27 -1.23 -25.42
C GLU A 13 11.70 -0.84 -23.99
N ALA A 14 10.70 -0.63 -23.11
CA ALA A 14 10.96 -0.32 -21.70
C ALA A 14 11.78 -1.40 -21.00
N LEU A 15 11.53 -2.68 -21.28
CA LEU A 15 12.28 -3.79 -20.70
C LEU A 15 13.78 -3.71 -21.00
N LYS A 16 14.16 -3.31 -22.24
CA LYS A 16 15.57 -3.13 -22.61
C LYS A 16 16.21 -2.02 -21.77
N VAL A 17 15.57 -0.86 -21.70
CA VAL A 17 16.04 0.31 -20.93
C VAL A 17 16.14 -0.01 -19.44
N ILE A 18 15.13 -0.70 -18.90
CA ILE A 18 15.11 -1.08 -17.47
C ILE A 18 16.18 -2.15 -17.17
N LYS A 19 16.39 -3.14 -18.02
CA LYS A 19 17.47 -4.15 -17.84
C LYS A 19 18.85 -3.50 -17.84
N GLU A 20 19.10 -2.53 -18.72
CA GLU A 20 20.35 -1.76 -18.71
C GLU A 20 20.52 -0.96 -17.41
N ALA A 21 19.44 -0.32 -16.92
CA ALA A 21 19.45 0.40 -15.66
C ALA A 21 19.67 -0.56 -14.46
N GLN A 22 19.09 -1.75 -14.50
CA GLN A 22 19.31 -2.80 -13.51
C GLN A 22 20.76 -3.27 -13.47
N ALA A 23 21.36 -3.52 -14.63
CA ALA A 23 22.77 -3.91 -14.73
C ALA A 23 23.72 -2.85 -14.14
N LYS A 24 23.34 -1.57 -14.21
CA LYS A 24 24.07 -0.44 -13.61
C LYS A 24 23.69 -0.19 -12.13
N GLY A 25 22.80 -0.97 -11.54
CA GLY A 25 22.32 -0.78 -10.17
C GLY A 25 21.46 0.47 -9.95
N LEU A 26 20.94 1.08 -11.03
CA LEU A 26 20.11 2.30 -10.97
C LEU A 26 18.66 1.99 -10.65
N ILE A 27 18.15 0.86 -11.07
CA ILE A 27 16.82 0.32 -10.78
C ILE A 27 17.01 -1.12 -10.30
N HIS A 28 16.20 -1.58 -9.36
CA HIS A 28 16.29 -2.97 -8.89
C HIS A 28 15.42 -3.89 -9.76
N ARG A 29 15.93 -5.09 -10.06
CA ARG A 29 15.09 -6.24 -10.36
C ARG A 29 14.57 -6.75 -9.01
N THR A 30 13.29 -6.54 -8.74
CA THR A 30 12.72 -6.90 -7.44
C THR A 30 12.46 -8.41 -7.37
N PRO A 31 12.58 -9.02 -6.18
CA PRO A 31 12.38 -10.46 -6.06
C PRO A 31 10.91 -10.85 -6.17
N LEU A 32 10.67 -12.08 -6.64
CA LEU A 32 9.42 -12.82 -6.56
C LEU A 32 9.62 -13.91 -5.49
N ILE A 33 8.93 -13.80 -4.35
CA ILE A 33 9.13 -14.68 -3.19
C ILE A 33 7.86 -15.46 -2.90
N ARG A 34 7.95 -16.78 -2.73
CA ARG A 34 6.84 -17.62 -2.29
C ARG A 34 6.59 -17.40 -0.80
N SER A 35 5.34 -17.18 -0.41
CA SER A 35 4.92 -17.08 0.99
C SER A 35 4.15 -18.33 1.39
N GLU A 36 4.71 -19.16 2.25
CA GLU A 36 4.03 -20.36 2.76
C GLU A 36 2.82 -19.99 3.62
N THR A 37 2.97 -18.97 4.46
CA THR A 37 1.89 -18.48 5.32
C THR A 37 0.66 -18.07 4.50
N LEU A 38 0.86 -17.23 3.48
CA LEU A 38 -0.24 -16.81 2.60
C LEU A 38 -0.77 -17.95 1.75
N SER A 39 0.10 -18.89 1.33
CA SER A 39 -0.32 -20.07 0.58
C SER A 39 -1.27 -20.96 1.40
N ASN A 40 -0.96 -21.14 2.68
CA ASN A 40 -1.84 -21.90 3.59
C ASN A 40 -3.18 -21.18 3.82
N ILE A 41 -3.17 -19.86 3.99
CA ILE A 41 -4.40 -19.06 4.16
C ILE A 41 -5.29 -19.10 2.92
N ALA A 42 -4.71 -18.96 1.74
CA ALA A 42 -5.44 -18.85 0.48
C ALA A 42 -5.75 -20.20 -0.18
N GLY A 43 -5.12 -21.30 0.26
CA GLY A 43 -5.25 -22.63 -0.35
C GLY A 43 -4.66 -22.69 -1.78
N ALA A 44 -3.65 -21.88 -2.10
CA ALA A 44 -3.02 -21.80 -3.41
C ALA A 44 -1.52 -21.46 -3.25
N ASN A 45 -0.71 -21.55 -4.31
CA ASN A 45 0.69 -21.16 -4.26
C ASN A 45 0.82 -19.64 -4.40
N ILE A 46 1.03 -18.94 -3.28
CA ILE A 46 1.09 -17.47 -3.28
C ILE A 46 2.54 -16.99 -3.37
N TRP A 47 2.79 -16.13 -4.36
CA TRP A 47 4.05 -15.45 -4.61
C TRP A 47 3.86 -13.95 -4.48
N LEU A 48 4.84 -13.26 -3.90
CA LEU A 48 4.84 -11.82 -3.72
C LEU A 48 5.88 -11.17 -4.63
N LYS A 49 5.45 -10.29 -5.53
CA LYS A 49 6.34 -9.42 -6.31
C LYS A 49 6.61 -8.15 -5.50
N LEU A 50 7.84 -8.02 -4.98
CA LEU A 50 8.16 -7.06 -3.91
C LEU A 50 8.68 -5.72 -4.45
N GLU A 51 7.82 -4.92 -5.10
CA GLU A 51 8.16 -3.57 -5.55
C GLU A 51 8.40 -2.56 -4.40
N ALA A 52 8.04 -2.91 -3.17
CA ALA A 52 8.46 -2.18 -1.97
C ALA A 52 9.99 -2.12 -1.79
N LEU A 53 10.73 -3.08 -2.36
CA LEU A 53 12.19 -3.13 -2.35
C LEU A 53 12.86 -2.37 -3.49
N GLN A 54 12.11 -1.60 -4.27
CA GLN A 54 12.65 -0.78 -5.36
C GLN A 54 13.46 0.42 -4.81
N LYS A 55 14.33 1.00 -5.63
CA LYS A 55 15.24 2.14 -5.27
C LYS A 55 14.53 3.30 -4.57
N THR A 56 13.33 3.64 -5.01
CA THR A 56 12.51 4.71 -4.41
C THR A 56 11.42 4.17 -3.48
N GLY A 57 11.52 2.89 -3.07
CA GLY A 57 10.55 2.23 -2.20
C GLY A 57 9.21 1.92 -2.88
N SER A 58 9.10 2.01 -4.21
CA SER A 58 7.90 1.65 -4.97
C SER A 58 8.17 1.45 -6.46
N PHE A 59 7.25 0.78 -7.14
CA PHE A 59 7.31 0.52 -8.59
C PHE A 59 7.39 1.78 -9.47
N LYS A 60 7.03 2.94 -8.95
CA LYS A 60 6.88 4.19 -9.72
C LYS A 60 8.12 4.59 -10.50
N VAL A 61 9.30 4.27 -10.01
CA VAL A 61 10.57 4.58 -10.68
C VAL A 61 10.69 3.92 -12.06
N ARG A 62 10.11 2.73 -12.27
CA ARG A 62 10.18 2.03 -13.56
C ARG A 62 9.54 2.84 -14.68
N GLY A 63 8.27 3.24 -14.50
CA GLY A 63 7.56 4.07 -15.45
C GLY A 63 8.13 5.48 -15.59
N ALA A 64 8.51 6.11 -14.49
CA ALA A 64 9.11 7.43 -14.52
C ALA A 64 10.46 7.42 -15.26
N TYR A 65 11.31 6.44 -15.00
CA TYR A 65 12.63 6.33 -15.65
C TYR A 65 12.50 6.06 -17.15
N PHE A 66 11.63 5.14 -17.55
CA PHE A 66 11.43 4.86 -18.98
C PHE A 66 10.85 6.08 -19.70
N ALA A 67 9.77 6.69 -19.20
CA ALA A 67 9.15 7.86 -19.81
C ALA A 67 10.13 9.03 -19.94
N ILE A 68 10.87 9.33 -18.88
CA ILE A 68 11.85 10.44 -18.89
C ILE A 68 13.01 10.14 -19.84
N SER A 69 13.59 8.94 -19.78
CA SER A 69 14.68 8.52 -20.69
C SER A 69 14.26 8.60 -22.16
N ASN A 70 13.03 8.13 -22.45
CA ASN A 70 12.48 8.11 -23.80
C ASN A 70 12.30 9.52 -24.36
N ILE A 71 11.71 10.45 -23.56
CA ILE A 71 11.44 11.81 -24.00
C ILE A 71 12.72 12.64 -24.12
N VAL A 72 13.71 12.41 -23.25
CA VAL A 72 15.02 13.03 -23.34
C VAL A 72 15.74 12.61 -24.62
N ASN A 73 15.73 11.30 -24.91
CA ASN A 73 16.38 10.75 -26.11
C ASN A 73 15.69 11.18 -27.42
N LYS A 74 14.36 11.22 -27.43
CA LYS A 74 13.59 11.55 -28.64
C LYS A 74 13.44 13.05 -28.92
N LEU A 75 13.25 13.84 -27.87
CA LEU A 75 12.91 15.28 -27.99
C LEU A 75 13.92 16.22 -27.35
N GLY A 76 14.98 15.71 -26.72
CA GLY A 76 16.00 16.54 -26.08
C GLY A 76 15.50 17.36 -24.88
N VAL A 77 14.40 16.95 -24.25
CA VAL A 77 13.80 17.64 -23.11
C VAL A 77 14.82 17.82 -21.98
N LYS A 78 14.90 19.03 -21.39
CA LYS A 78 15.82 19.35 -20.29
C LYS A 78 15.13 19.58 -18.95
N HIS A 79 13.80 19.60 -18.93
CA HIS A 79 13.03 19.86 -17.72
C HIS A 79 11.73 19.05 -17.74
N VAL A 80 11.48 18.32 -16.65
CA VAL A 80 10.23 17.59 -16.44
C VAL A 80 9.49 18.15 -15.23
N ILE A 81 8.16 18.14 -15.30
CA ILE A 81 7.28 18.60 -14.22
C ILE A 81 6.26 17.52 -13.94
N THR A 82 5.89 17.36 -12.67
CA THR A 82 4.79 16.47 -12.25
C THR A 82 4.05 17.04 -11.06
N ALA A 83 2.82 16.60 -10.84
CA ALA A 83 2.08 16.82 -9.60
C ALA A 83 1.99 15.51 -8.82
N SER A 84 2.56 15.47 -7.62
CA SER A 84 2.46 14.31 -6.72
C SER A 84 3.08 14.64 -5.37
N ALA A 85 2.45 14.22 -4.27
CA ALA A 85 3.02 14.26 -2.93
C ALA A 85 3.52 12.89 -2.44
N GLY A 86 3.59 11.87 -3.31
CA GLY A 86 3.89 10.48 -2.94
C GLY A 86 4.97 9.83 -3.79
N ASN A 87 4.75 8.55 -4.08
CA ASN A 87 5.71 7.68 -4.78
C ASN A 87 6.09 8.17 -6.18
N HIS A 88 5.16 8.79 -6.90
CA HIS A 88 5.44 9.30 -8.25
C HIS A 88 6.39 10.51 -8.20
N ALA A 89 6.24 11.40 -7.24
CA ALA A 89 7.15 12.50 -7.00
C ALA A 89 8.60 12.03 -6.85
N GLN A 90 8.82 11.04 -6.00
CA GLN A 90 10.14 10.44 -5.78
C GLN A 90 10.65 9.72 -7.02
N GLY A 91 9.79 8.99 -7.72
CA GLY A 91 10.13 8.30 -8.98
C GLY A 91 10.61 9.27 -10.05
N VAL A 92 9.88 10.39 -10.27
CA VAL A 92 10.25 11.41 -11.25
C VAL A 92 11.53 12.14 -10.83
N ALA A 93 11.63 12.58 -9.57
CA ALA A 93 12.83 13.26 -9.06
C ALA A 93 14.08 12.39 -9.22
N TYR A 94 14.03 11.14 -8.79
CA TYR A 94 15.13 10.20 -8.92
C TYR A 94 15.48 9.93 -10.39
N SER A 95 14.51 9.68 -11.24
CA SER A 95 14.73 9.38 -12.66
C SER A 95 15.33 10.57 -13.40
N ALA A 96 14.85 11.79 -13.15
CA ALA A 96 15.41 13.01 -13.73
C ALA A 96 16.87 13.23 -13.32
N SER A 97 17.20 12.97 -12.05
CA SER A 97 18.60 13.08 -11.57
C SER A 97 19.53 12.07 -12.26
N LEU A 98 19.06 10.85 -12.54
CA LEU A 98 19.83 9.83 -13.24
C LEU A 98 20.18 10.23 -14.69
N VAL A 99 19.27 10.91 -15.38
CA VAL A 99 19.49 11.36 -16.77
C VAL A 99 20.02 12.79 -16.87
N GLY A 100 20.28 13.44 -15.74
CA GLY A 100 20.93 14.75 -15.67
C GLY A 100 20.06 15.93 -16.13
N ILE A 101 18.75 15.85 -15.93
CA ILE A 101 17.81 16.93 -16.27
C ILE A 101 17.13 17.50 -15.02
N LYS A 102 16.56 18.68 -15.17
CA LYS A 102 15.78 19.34 -14.11
C LYS A 102 14.44 18.63 -13.87
N ALA A 103 14.06 18.52 -12.60
CA ALA A 103 12.71 18.08 -12.20
C ALA A 103 12.07 19.13 -11.28
N THR A 104 10.80 19.45 -11.51
CA THR A 104 9.98 20.24 -10.62
C THR A 104 8.74 19.42 -10.22
N VAL A 105 8.49 19.34 -8.93
CA VAL A 105 7.35 18.61 -8.38
C VAL A 105 6.41 19.58 -7.69
N VAL A 106 5.16 19.63 -8.13
CA VAL A 106 4.12 20.43 -7.49
C VAL A 106 3.35 19.57 -6.50
N MET A 107 3.20 20.05 -5.29
CA MET A 107 2.50 19.37 -4.18
C MET A 107 1.46 20.31 -3.57
N PRO A 108 0.35 19.80 -3.02
CA PRO A 108 -0.57 20.58 -2.21
C PRO A 108 0.12 21.27 -1.03
N GLN A 109 -0.38 22.44 -0.61
CA GLN A 109 0.24 23.27 0.45
C GLN A 109 0.37 22.53 1.79
N TYR A 110 -0.58 21.65 2.11
CA TYR A 110 -0.61 20.89 3.37
C TYR A 110 0.12 19.55 3.29
N THR A 111 0.98 19.34 2.28
CA THR A 111 1.78 18.12 2.16
C THR A 111 2.73 17.98 3.36
N PRO A 112 2.74 16.83 4.06
CA PRO A 112 3.63 16.60 5.19
C PRO A 112 5.10 16.81 4.83
N TRP A 113 5.83 17.49 5.70
CA TRP A 113 7.24 17.85 5.49
C TRP A 113 8.13 16.67 5.13
N ILE A 114 7.88 15.51 5.71
CA ILE A 114 8.64 14.29 5.41
C ILE A 114 8.55 13.90 3.92
N LYS A 115 7.38 14.06 3.28
CA LYS A 115 7.18 13.76 1.85
C LYS A 115 7.92 14.78 0.96
N ILE A 116 7.91 16.05 1.37
CA ILE A 116 8.68 17.13 0.69
C ILE A 116 10.17 16.84 0.77
N ALA A 117 10.68 16.54 1.97
CA ALA A 117 12.10 16.26 2.20
C ALA A 117 12.58 15.03 1.40
N ARG A 118 11.78 13.95 1.37
CA ARG A 118 12.09 12.75 0.57
C ARG A 118 12.23 13.08 -0.92
N THR A 119 11.36 13.92 -1.47
CA THR A 119 11.42 14.32 -2.89
C THR A 119 12.63 15.23 -3.18
N LYS A 120 12.88 16.22 -2.32
CA LYS A 120 14.04 17.12 -2.45
C LYS A 120 15.37 16.36 -2.35
N ARG A 121 15.44 15.28 -1.59
CA ARG A 121 16.65 14.43 -1.48
C ARG A 121 17.09 13.84 -2.82
N TYR A 122 16.18 13.67 -3.77
CA TYR A 122 16.49 13.23 -5.14
C TYR A 122 16.79 14.39 -6.10
N GLY A 123 16.95 15.63 -5.60
CA GLY A 123 17.39 16.78 -6.38
C GLY A 123 16.28 17.54 -7.12
N ALA A 124 15.02 17.26 -6.87
CA ALA A 124 13.93 18.01 -7.49
C ALA A 124 13.62 19.31 -6.75
N ASP A 125 13.23 20.33 -7.52
CA ASP A 125 12.58 21.52 -6.99
C ASP A 125 11.14 21.17 -6.58
N VAL A 126 10.71 21.59 -5.40
CA VAL A 126 9.35 21.39 -4.91
C VAL A 126 8.63 22.71 -4.79
N ILE A 127 7.48 22.82 -5.45
CA ILE A 127 6.55 23.95 -5.37
C ILE A 127 5.31 23.49 -4.61
N LEU A 128 4.93 24.25 -3.58
CA LEU A 128 3.68 24.04 -2.85
C LEU A 128 2.60 24.93 -3.45
N HIS A 129 1.53 24.35 -3.97
CA HIS A 129 0.44 25.07 -4.61
C HIS A 129 -0.90 24.38 -4.47
N GLY A 130 -1.94 25.17 -4.16
CA GLY A 130 -3.32 24.69 -4.00
C GLY A 130 -3.55 23.89 -2.71
N GLU A 131 -4.79 23.62 -2.42
CA GLU A 131 -5.22 22.84 -1.24
C GLU A 131 -5.43 21.36 -1.56
N SER A 132 -5.65 21.06 -2.84
CA SER A 132 -5.95 19.71 -3.35
C SER A 132 -4.94 19.24 -4.38
N TYR A 133 -4.91 17.92 -4.61
CA TYR A 133 -4.12 17.33 -5.70
C TYR A 133 -4.54 17.88 -7.07
N SER A 134 -5.83 18.08 -7.31
CA SER A 134 -6.34 18.59 -8.59
C SER A 134 -5.84 20.00 -8.91
N GLU A 135 -5.79 20.87 -7.91
CA GLU A 135 -5.24 22.23 -8.07
C GLU A 135 -3.72 22.21 -8.32
N ALA A 136 -3.01 21.33 -7.59
CA ALA A 136 -1.58 21.15 -7.82
C ALA A 136 -1.31 20.60 -9.23
N GLU A 137 -2.12 19.69 -9.74
CA GLU A 137 -2.02 19.09 -11.07
C GLU A 137 -2.32 20.11 -12.18
N GLU A 138 -3.36 20.93 -12.02
CA GLU A 138 -3.70 22.01 -12.95
C GLU A 138 -2.55 23.02 -13.06
N TYR A 139 -2.03 23.45 -11.91
CA TYR A 139 -0.88 24.35 -11.86
C TYR A 139 0.37 23.73 -12.49
N ALA A 140 0.69 22.49 -12.18
CA ALA A 140 1.83 21.78 -12.75
C ALA A 140 1.75 21.65 -14.27
N THR A 141 0.53 21.34 -14.78
CA THR A 141 0.27 21.23 -16.22
C THR A 141 0.42 22.58 -16.93
N LYS A 142 -0.06 23.67 -16.32
CA LYS A 142 0.14 25.03 -16.83
C LYS A 142 1.62 25.40 -16.82
N LEU A 143 2.30 25.19 -15.70
CA LEU A 143 3.72 25.51 -15.54
C LEU A 143 4.58 24.75 -16.57
N ALA A 144 4.25 23.48 -16.86
CA ALA A 144 4.95 22.70 -17.87
C ALA A 144 4.83 23.34 -19.26
N ARG A 145 3.65 23.81 -19.65
CA ARG A 145 3.44 24.54 -20.91
C ARG A 145 4.19 25.85 -20.97
N ASP A 146 4.11 26.64 -19.89
CA ASP A 146 4.73 27.96 -19.80
C ASP A 146 6.26 27.90 -19.88
N LEU A 147 6.88 26.84 -19.37
CA LEU A 147 8.32 26.60 -19.35
C LEU A 147 8.85 25.74 -20.50
N GLY A 148 7.98 25.23 -21.39
CA GLY A 148 8.37 24.26 -22.39
C GLY A 148 8.92 22.95 -21.79
N ALA A 149 8.48 22.61 -20.58
CA ALA A 149 8.84 21.38 -19.88
C ALA A 149 7.85 20.24 -20.23
N TYR A 150 8.29 18.99 -20.05
CA TYR A 150 7.40 17.86 -20.23
C TYR A 150 6.68 17.51 -18.92
N TYR A 151 5.35 17.40 -18.98
CA TYR A 151 4.56 16.95 -17.85
C TYR A 151 4.52 15.43 -17.79
N VAL A 152 5.08 14.82 -16.74
CA VAL A 152 5.10 13.38 -16.53
C VAL A 152 3.89 13.00 -15.70
N HIS A 153 2.86 12.43 -16.36
CA HIS A 153 1.63 12.01 -15.69
C HIS A 153 1.83 10.72 -14.87
N ALA A 154 1.24 10.65 -13.68
CA ALA A 154 1.49 9.57 -12.72
C ALA A 154 1.00 8.18 -13.16
N TYR A 155 0.06 8.08 -14.09
CA TYR A 155 -0.57 6.82 -14.53
C TYR A 155 -1.21 6.86 -15.93
N ASN A 156 -1.55 8.04 -16.47
CA ASN A 156 -2.28 8.18 -17.74
C ASN A 156 -1.35 8.59 -18.91
N ASP A 157 -0.15 8.02 -18.91
CA ASP A 157 0.88 8.23 -19.91
C ASP A 157 1.33 6.88 -20.49
N PRO A 158 1.35 6.69 -21.82
CA PRO A 158 1.71 5.40 -22.43
C PRO A 158 3.10 4.88 -22.05
N ASP A 159 4.08 5.76 -21.94
CA ASP A 159 5.45 5.37 -21.60
C ASP A 159 5.58 5.06 -20.11
N VAL A 160 4.87 5.80 -19.24
CA VAL A 160 4.78 5.46 -17.81
C VAL A 160 4.12 4.09 -17.63
N ILE A 161 2.99 3.83 -18.31
CA ILE A 161 2.29 2.54 -18.26
C ILE A 161 3.21 1.41 -18.76
N ALA A 162 3.91 1.62 -19.87
CA ALA A 162 4.81 0.65 -20.46
C ALA A 162 5.99 0.30 -19.53
N GLY A 163 6.57 1.30 -18.85
CA GLY A 163 7.62 1.07 -17.87
C GLY A 163 7.14 0.21 -16.69
N GLN A 164 5.88 0.39 -16.25
CA GLN A 164 5.28 -0.47 -15.22
C GLN A 164 5.04 -1.89 -15.73
N GLY A 165 4.77 -2.06 -17.03
CA GLY A 165 4.63 -3.36 -17.68
C GLY A 165 5.86 -4.26 -17.56
N THR A 166 7.05 -3.70 -17.32
CA THR A 166 8.28 -4.48 -17.12
C THR A 166 8.19 -5.44 -15.94
N ILE A 167 7.33 -5.16 -14.95
CA ILE A 167 7.03 -6.06 -13.83
C ILE A 167 6.38 -7.36 -14.35
N GLY A 168 5.49 -7.26 -15.33
CA GLY A 168 4.85 -8.43 -15.93
C GLY A 168 5.85 -9.37 -16.60
N PHE A 169 6.86 -8.84 -17.28
CA PHE A 169 7.94 -9.67 -17.85
C PHE A 169 8.76 -10.34 -16.75
N GLU A 170 9.15 -9.62 -15.69
CA GLU A 170 9.88 -10.21 -14.58
C GLU A 170 9.08 -11.33 -13.88
N ILE A 171 7.75 -11.17 -13.74
CA ILE A 171 6.87 -12.21 -13.21
C ILE A 171 6.91 -13.45 -14.10
N LEU A 172 6.76 -13.30 -15.42
CA LEU A 172 6.74 -14.41 -16.36
C LEU A 172 8.13 -15.08 -16.53
N GLU A 173 9.22 -14.33 -16.33
CA GLU A 173 10.58 -14.89 -16.30
C GLU A 173 10.79 -15.79 -15.07
N ASP A 174 10.27 -15.37 -13.90
CA ASP A 174 10.46 -16.07 -12.62
C ASP A 174 9.44 -17.19 -12.42
N LEU A 175 8.21 -17.05 -12.95
CA LEU A 175 7.10 -17.99 -12.80
C LEU A 175 6.34 -18.14 -14.12
N LYS A 176 6.72 -19.15 -14.91
CA LYS A 176 6.14 -19.37 -16.27
C LYS A 176 4.66 -19.73 -16.23
N ASP A 177 4.26 -20.52 -15.23
CA ASP A 177 2.90 -21.08 -15.10
C ASP A 177 2.07 -20.27 -14.11
N VAL A 178 2.03 -18.94 -14.31
CA VAL A 178 1.20 -18.06 -13.48
C VAL A 178 -0.26 -18.17 -13.90
N ASP A 179 -1.15 -18.42 -12.90
CA ASP A 179 -2.60 -18.51 -13.10
C ASP A 179 -3.33 -17.20 -12.78
N TYR A 180 -2.84 -16.48 -11.76
CA TYR A 180 -3.43 -15.21 -11.31
C TYR A 180 -2.35 -14.17 -11.03
N VAL A 181 -2.62 -12.93 -11.42
CA VAL A 181 -1.85 -11.74 -11.02
C VAL A 181 -2.78 -10.73 -10.38
N ILE A 182 -2.56 -10.42 -9.10
CA ILE A 182 -3.38 -9.53 -8.30
C ILE A 182 -2.62 -8.23 -8.09
N VAL A 183 -3.22 -7.12 -8.52
CA VAL A 183 -2.51 -5.85 -8.67
C VAL A 183 -3.28 -4.71 -8.00
N PRO A 184 -2.62 -3.87 -7.18
CA PRO A 184 -3.20 -2.64 -6.64
C PRO A 184 -3.63 -1.67 -7.73
N VAL A 185 -4.81 -1.05 -7.56
CA VAL A 185 -5.39 -0.10 -8.52
C VAL A 185 -5.64 1.25 -7.87
N GLY A 186 -4.88 2.26 -8.27
CA GLY A 186 -5.23 3.66 -8.07
C GLY A 186 -5.75 4.26 -9.37
N GLY A 187 -4.94 5.06 -10.06
CA GLY A 187 -5.26 5.59 -11.39
C GLY A 187 -5.19 4.58 -12.55
N GLY A 188 -4.79 3.34 -12.30
CA GLY A 188 -4.79 2.23 -13.26
C GLY A 188 -3.48 1.99 -14.02
N GLY A 189 -2.45 2.84 -13.89
CA GLY A 189 -1.23 2.72 -14.69
C GLY A 189 -0.42 1.44 -14.46
N LEU A 190 -0.30 0.98 -13.20
CA LEU A 190 0.40 -0.25 -12.86
C LEU A 190 -0.27 -1.47 -13.47
N ILE A 191 -1.55 -1.64 -13.20
CA ILE A 191 -2.29 -2.82 -13.65
C ILE A 191 -2.44 -2.84 -15.16
N SER A 192 -2.63 -1.68 -15.81
CA SER A 192 -2.69 -1.58 -17.28
C SER A 192 -1.41 -2.06 -17.95
N GLY A 193 -0.25 -1.66 -17.40
CA GLY A 193 1.05 -2.13 -17.90
C GLY A 193 1.24 -3.63 -17.69
N ILE A 194 1.05 -4.12 -16.47
CA ILE A 194 1.19 -5.55 -16.15
C ILE A 194 0.20 -6.38 -16.98
N ALA A 195 -1.07 -6.00 -17.03
CA ALA A 195 -2.11 -6.73 -17.76
C ALA A 195 -1.82 -6.80 -19.27
N SER A 196 -1.33 -5.71 -19.87
CA SER A 196 -0.95 -5.71 -21.30
C SER A 196 0.13 -6.76 -21.58
N VAL A 197 1.10 -6.95 -20.68
CA VAL A 197 2.15 -7.96 -20.84
C VAL A 197 1.61 -9.36 -20.54
N ILE A 198 0.98 -9.56 -19.40
CA ILE A 198 0.48 -10.88 -18.97
C ILE A 198 -0.53 -11.44 -19.98
N LYS A 199 -1.53 -10.65 -20.37
CA LYS A 199 -2.57 -11.11 -21.31
C LYS A 199 -2.05 -11.35 -22.72
N THR A 200 -1.01 -10.67 -23.16
CA THR A 200 -0.39 -10.91 -24.48
C THR A 200 0.42 -12.20 -24.47
N VAL A 201 1.17 -12.50 -23.41
CA VAL A 201 2.07 -13.66 -23.33
C VAL A 201 1.36 -14.90 -22.81
N ASN A 202 0.52 -14.75 -21.78
CA ASN A 202 -0.29 -15.82 -21.19
C ASN A 202 -1.77 -15.39 -21.08
N PRO A 203 -2.55 -15.48 -22.16
CA PRO A 203 -3.96 -15.03 -22.17
C PRO A 203 -4.86 -15.76 -21.17
N LYS A 204 -4.45 -16.95 -20.70
CA LYS A 204 -5.21 -17.75 -19.72
C LYS A 204 -5.06 -17.23 -18.30
N ALA A 205 -3.96 -16.56 -17.98
CA ALA A 205 -3.74 -16.00 -16.68
C ALA A 205 -4.77 -14.89 -16.38
N LYS A 206 -5.34 -14.92 -15.20
CA LYS A 206 -6.32 -13.92 -14.75
C LYS A 206 -5.61 -12.74 -14.10
N VAL A 207 -5.99 -11.53 -14.49
CA VAL A 207 -5.49 -10.29 -13.90
C VAL A 207 -6.62 -9.62 -13.13
N ILE A 208 -6.44 -9.50 -11.81
CA ILE A 208 -7.46 -8.98 -10.90
C ILE A 208 -6.96 -7.70 -10.25
N GLY A 209 -7.76 -6.65 -10.36
CA GLY A 209 -7.52 -5.38 -9.69
C GLY A 209 -7.99 -5.40 -8.24
N VAL A 210 -7.26 -4.71 -7.35
CA VAL A 210 -7.70 -4.49 -5.98
C VAL A 210 -7.63 -3.00 -5.65
N GLN A 211 -8.72 -2.47 -5.12
CA GLN A 211 -8.84 -1.08 -4.72
C GLN A 211 -9.34 -0.98 -3.27
N SER A 212 -9.05 0.12 -2.58
CA SER A 212 -9.67 0.41 -1.30
C SER A 212 -11.13 0.83 -1.48
N ASP A 213 -12.02 0.36 -0.60
CA ASP A 213 -13.41 0.80 -0.54
C ASP A 213 -13.56 2.29 -0.17
N GLY A 214 -12.55 2.86 0.52
CA GLY A 214 -12.46 4.29 0.78
C GLY A 214 -12.06 5.14 -0.44
N ALA A 215 -11.69 4.51 -1.57
CA ALA A 215 -11.34 5.19 -2.82
C ALA A 215 -11.75 4.36 -4.06
N PRO A 216 -13.05 4.01 -4.25
CA PRO A 216 -13.50 2.99 -5.21
C PRO A 216 -13.66 3.51 -6.65
N GLY A 217 -12.94 4.55 -7.07
CA GLY A 217 -13.16 5.22 -8.35
C GLY A 217 -12.97 4.31 -9.57
N ALA A 218 -11.98 3.41 -9.59
CA ALA A 218 -11.78 2.45 -10.66
C ALA A 218 -12.86 1.36 -10.67
N TYR A 219 -13.19 0.82 -9.50
CA TYR A 219 -14.26 -0.16 -9.33
C TYR A 219 -15.59 0.35 -9.89
N LEU A 220 -16.01 1.54 -9.46
CA LEU A 220 -17.25 2.17 -9.93
C LEU A 220 -17.23 2.47 -11.43
N SER A 221 -16.07 2.91 -11.95
CA SER A 221 -15.92 3.20 -13.38
C SER A 221 -16.07 1.94 -14.23
N LEU A 222 -15.41 0.85 -13.87
CA LEU A 222 -15.47 -0.41 -14.61
C LEU A 222 -16.86 -1.05 -14.51
N LYS A 223 -17.49 -1.03 -13.34
CA LYS A 223 -18.86 -1.57 -13.16
C LYS A 223 -19.92 -0.75 -13.90
N SER A 224 -19.74 0.56 -14.06
CA SER A 224 -20.69 1.44 -14.77
C SER A 224 -20.39 1.60 -16.28
N GLY A 225 -19.27 1.10 -16.76
CA GLY A 225 -18.84 1.26 -18.17
C GLY A 225 -18.46 2.69 -18.56
N ARG A 226 -18.24 3.59 -17.60
CA ARG A 226 -17.84 4.99 -17.80
C ARG A 226 -16.97 5.48 -16.67
N ILE A 227 -16.13 6.48 -16.93
CA ILE A 227 -15.29 7.07 -15.90
C ILE A 227 -16.16 7.81 -14.85
N VAL A 228 -16.00 7.41 -13.60
CA VAL A 228 -16.64 8.01 -12.43
C VAL A 228 -15.60 8.82 -11.66
N THR A 229 -15.97 10.05 -11.29
CA THR A 229 -15.19 10.86 -10.34
C THR A 229 -15.86 10.76 -8.96
N ILE A 230 -15.10 10.35 -7.95
CA ILE A 230 -15.59 10.27 -6.57
C ILE A 230 -15.30 11.59 -5.84
N GLU A 231 -16.21 11.99 -4.96
CA GLU A 231 -16.10 13.27 -4.23
C GLU A 231 -15.06 13.18 -3.11
N LYS A 232 -15.11 12.11 -2.32
CA LYS A 232 -14.29 11.90 -1.13
C LYS A 232 -13.42 10.65 -1.28
N VAL A 233 -12.20 10.73 -0.78
CA VAL A 233 -11.30 9.60 -0.56
C VAL A 233 -10.94 9.55 0.92
N ASP A 234 -11.01 8.35 1.52
CA ASP A 234 -10.76 8.15 2.94
C ASP A 234 -10.20 6.73 3.15
N THR A 235 -8.89 6.58 3.12
CA THR A 235 -8.21 5.29 3.27
C THR A 235 -6.75 5.47 3.67
N ILE A 236 -6.22 4.48 4.41
CA ILE A 236 -4.78 4.39 4.72
C ILE A 236 -3.93 4.03 3.48
N ALA A 237 -4.55 3.61 2.38
CA ALA A 237 -3.88 3.28 1.13
C ALA A 237 -3.67 4.53 0.25
N ASP A 238 -2.98 5.54 0.76
CA ASP A 238 -2.79 6.86 0.13
C ASP A 238 -2.18 6.79 -1.27
N GLY A 239 -1.32 5.81 -1.55
CA GLY A 239 -0.72 5.59 -2.88
C GLY A 239 -1.71 5.20 -3.99
N ILE A 240 -2.93 4.77 -3.63
CA ILE A 240 -4.04 4.46 -4.56
C ILE A 240 -5.29 5.31 -4.31
N ALA A 241 -5.23 6.30 -3.43
CA ALA A 241 -6.32 7.21 -3.09
C ALA A 241 -6.55 8.26 -4.19
N VAL A 242 -7.11 7.83 -5.31
CA VAL A 242 -7.30 8.65 -6.52
C VAL A 242 -8.79 8.90 -6.75
N LYS A 243 -9.18 10.17 -6.96
CA LYS A 243 -10.58 10.55 -7.20
C LYS A 243 -11.10 10.12 -8.57
N LYS A 244 -10.22 10.06 -9.57
CA LYS A 244 -10.58 9.78 -10.96
C LYS A 244 -9.47 8.98 -11.65
N ILE A 245 -9.82 7.94 -12.39
CA ILE A 245 -8.89 7.19 -13.24
C ILE A 245 -8.64 7.91 -14.56
N GLY A 246 -7.56 7.53 -15.27
CA GLY A 246 -7.26 8.06 -16.59
C GLY A 246 -8.19 7.47 -17.65
N ASP A 247 -8.37 8.20 -18.75
CA ASP A 247 -9.13 7.72 -19.93
C ASP A 247 -8.43 6.55 -20.64
N LEU A 248 -7.11 6.63 -20.80
CA LEU A 248 -6.31 5.54 -21.35
C LEU A 248 -6.33 4.32 -20.42
N THR A 249 -6.10 4.52 -19.13
CA THR A 249 -6.10 3.40 -18.17
C THR A 249 -7.47 2.78 -18.00
N PHE A 250 -8.56 3.57 -18.07
CA PHE A 250 -9.94 3.04 -18.08
C PHE A 250 -10.16 2.09 -19.27
N LYS A 251 -9.78 2.52 -20.48
CA LYS A 251 -9.89 1.69 -21.67
C LYS A 251 -9.12 0.38 -21.51
N LEU A 252 -7.84 0.46 -21.15
CA LEU A 252 -6.98 -0.72 -21.00
C LEU A 252 -7.51 -1.68 -19.93
N MET A 253 -7.94 -1.16 -18.77
CA MET A 253 -8.52 -1.99 -17.72
C MET A 253 -9.82 -2.66 -18.16
N SER A 254 -10.69 -1.94 -18.88
CA SER A 254 -11.96 -2.50 -19.38
C SER A 254 -11.77 -3.66 -20.36
N GLU A 255 -10.67 -3.65 -21.14
CA GLU A 255 -10.33 -4.69 -22.11
C GLU A 255 -9.57 -5.87 -21.47
N LEU A 256 -8.77 -5.65 -20.44
CA LEU A 256 -7.77 -6.60 -19.99
C LEU A 256 -8.06 -7.25 -18.65
N LEU A 257 -8.82 -6.62 -17.76
CA LEU A 257 -9.07 -7.16 -16.42
C LEU A 257 -10.16 -8.22 -16.43
N ASP A 258 -9.91 -9.29 -15.66
CA ASP A 258 -10.93 -10.32 -15.42
C ASP A 258 -11.89 -9.91 -14.31
N ASP A 259 -11.40 -9.18 -13.30
CA ASP A 259 -12.24 -8.62 -12.22
C ASP A 259 -11.52 -7.48 -11.48
N ILE A 260 -12.30 -6.79 -10.65
CA ILE A 260 -11.80 -5.80 -9.69
C ILE A 260 -12.59 -5.92 -8.38
N VAL A 261 -11.88 -5.96 -7.24
CA VAL A 261 -12.47 -6.13 -5.91
C VAL A 261 -12.08 -4.99 -4.97
N LEU A 262 -12.84 -4.81 -3.90
CA LEU A 262 -12.62 -3.80 -2.88
C LEU A 262 -12.17 -4.43 -1.55
N VAL A 263 -11.22 -3.79 -0.87
CA VAL A 263 -10.77 -4.12 0.49
C VAL A 263 -10.89 -2.90 1.39
N ASN A 264 -11.16 -3.11 2.68
CA ASN A 264 -11.23 -2.04 3.65
C ASN A 264 -9.90 -1.86 4.41
N ASP A 265 -9.79 -0.76 5.16
CA ASP A 265 -8.57 -0.40 5.87
C ASP A 265 -8.18 -1.39 6.99
N LEU A 266 -9.14 -2.11 7.57
CA LEU A 266 -8.83 -3.16 8.55
C LEU A 266 -8.21 -4.39 7.89
N GLU A 267 -8.70 -4.79 6.72
CA GLU A 267 -8.11 -5.86 5.90
C GLU A 267 -6.71 -5.48 5.42
N ILE A 268 -6.52 -4.22 5.01
CA ILE A 268 -5.22 -3.67 4.61
C ILE A 268 -4.24 -3.68 5.80
N SER A 269 -4.69 -3.30 7.00
CA SER A 269 -3.86 -3.30 8.20
C SER A 269 -3.35 -4.70 8.54
N LYS A 270 -4.20 -5.72 8.49
CA LYS A 270 -3.79 -7.12 8.68
C LYS A 270 -2.81 -7.58 7.60
N ALA A 271 -3.02 -7.16 6.34
CA ALA A 271 -2.11 -7.50 5.25
C ALA A 271 -0.71 -6.87 5.43
N ILE A 272 -0.60 -5.65 5.94
CA ILE A 272 0.70 -5.03 6.27
C ILE A 272 1.42 -5.86 7.34
N LEU A 273 0.71 -6.27 8.40
CA LEU A 273 1.28 -7.11 9.46
C LEU A 273 1.78 -8.45 8.90
N ILE A 274 0.95 -9.18 8.16
CA ILE A 274 1.32 -10.51 7.65
C ILE A 274 2.48 -10.43 6.64
N ILE A 275 2.58 -9.39 5.81
CA ILE A 275 3.72 -9.17 4.91
C ILE A 275 5.00 -9.00 5.73
N ALA A 276 4.96 -8.15 6.78
CA ALA A 276 6.10 -7.94 7.66
C ALA A 276 6.52 -9.22 8.39
N GLU A 277 5.58 -10.04 8.85
CA GLU A 277 5.86 -11.29 9.56
C GLU A 277 6.31 -12.42 8.63
N SER A 278 5.73 -12.55 7.42
CA SER A 278 5.99 -13.68 6.54
C SER A 278 7.23 -13.52 5.65
N VAL A 279 7.45 -12.32 5.11
CA VAL A 279 8.57 -12.06 4.17
C VAL A 279 9.54 -10.97 4.64
N LYS A 280 9.34 -10.41 5.84
CA LYS A 280 10.20 -9.40 6.48
C LYS A 280 10.34 -8.11 5.66
N VAL A 281 9.29 -7.72 4.97
CA VAL A 281 9.22 -6.51 4.15
C VAL A 281 8.15 -5.59 4.68
N ILE A 282 8.45 -4.29 4.74
CA ILE A 282 7.48 -3.27 5.08
C ILE A 282 6.73 -2.86 3.83
N ALA A 283 5.40 -3.02 3.84
CA ALA A 283 4.50 -2.51 2.81
C ALA A 283 3.74 -1.28 3.30
N GLU A 284 3.47 -0.33 2.40
CA GLU A 284 2.50 0.74 2.63
C GLU A 284 1.06 0.24 2.37
N GLY A 285 0.04 0.99 2.78
CA GLY A 285 -1.36 0.59 2.58
C GLY A 285 -1.66 0.21 1.13
N ALA A 286 -1.25 1.03 0.17
CA ALA A 286 -1.41 0.76 -1.26
C ALA A 286 -0.66 -0.50 -1.73
N GLY A 287 0.50 -0.80 -1.11
CA GLY A 287 1.28 -2.00 -1.41
C GLY A 287 0.66 -3.29 -0.88
N ALA A 288 -0.17 -3.22 0.14
CA ALA A 288 -0.72 -4.37 0.83
C ALA A 288 -2.10 -4.82 0.32
N VAL A 289 -2.82 -4.01 -0.49
CA VAL A 289 -4.20 -4.32 -0.88
C VAL A 289 -4.35 -5.66 -1.63
N ALA A 290 -3.37 -6.05 -2.45
CA ALA A 290 -3.42 -7.32 -3.17
C ALA A 290 -3.40 -8.52 -2.20
N VAL A 291 -2.58 -8.44 -1.15
CA VAL A 291 -2.53 -9.44 -0.07
C VAL A 291 -3.80 -9.39 0.78
N ALA A 292 -4.33 -8.20 1.06
CA ALA A 292 -5.59 -8.04 1.78
C ALA A 292 -6.75 -8.76 1.09
N ALA A 293 -6.86 -8.67 -0.23
CA ALA A 293 -7.90 -9.34 -1.02
C ALA A 293 -7.80 -10.87 -0.97
N LEU A 294 -6.57 -11.42 -0.93
CA LEU A 294 -6.34 -12.86 -0.75
C LEU A 294 -6.73 -13.31 0.65
N MET A 295 -6.25 -12.63 1.69
CA MET A 295 -6.51 -13.00 3.08
C MET A 295 -8.00 -12.93 3.45
N SER A 296 -8.73 -11.97 2.90
CA SER A 296 -10.17 -11.78 3.15
C SER A 296 -11.07 -12.70 2.30
N GLY A 297 -10.49 -13.54 1.42
CA GLY A 297 -11.23 -14.44 0.55
C GLY A 297 -12.07 -13.73 -0.53
N LYS A 298 -11.83 -12.43 -0.78
CA LYS A 298 -12.52 -11.66 -1.82
C LYS A 298 -12.12 -12.06 -3.23
N VAL A 299 -10.94 -12.64 -3.37
CA VAL A 299 -10.48 -13.28 -4.61
C VAL A 299 -10.31 -14.77 -4.35
N LYS A 300 -11.13 -15.57 -5.02
CA LYS A 300 -10.97 -17.03 -5.00
C LYS A 300 -9.91 -17.43 -6.03
N VAL A 301 -8.86 -18.07 -5.57
CA VAL A 301 -7.70 -18.43 -6.38
C VAL A 301 -7.36 -19.90 -6.30
N SER A 302 -6.61 -20.41 -7.27
CA SER A 302 -6.02 -21.75 -7.29
C SER A 302 -4.75 -21.72 -8.12
N GLY A 303 -3.90 -22.73 -7.99
CA GLY A 303 -2.64 -22.79 -8.74
C GLY A 303 -1.61 -21.75 -8.29
N ASN A 304 -0.92 -21.15 -9.23
CA ASN A 304 0.16 -20.19 -8.99
C ASN A 304 -0.35 -18.74 -9.06
N VAL A 305 -0.27 -18.03 -7.96
CA VAL A 305 -0.85 -16.67 -7.79
C VAL A 305 0.25 -15.69 -7.43
N VAL A 306 0.33 -14.60 -8.15
CA VAL A 306 1.24 -13.48 -7.83
C VAL A 306 0.46 -12.30 -7.29
N ALA A 307 0.77 -11.86 -6.07
CA ALA A 307 0.30 -10.60 -5.51
C ALA A 307 1.42 -9.55 -5.59
N VAL A 308 1.11 -8.39 -6.17
CA VAL A 308 2.08 -7.30 -6.31
C VAL A 308 2.07 -6.43 -5.06
N VAL A 309 3.17 -6.41 -4.32
CA VAL A 309 3.42 -5.49 -3.19
C VAL A 309 4.06 -4.23 -3.76
N SER A 310 3.22 -3.28 -4.14
CA SER A 310 3.58 -2.18 -5.06
C SER A 310 4.47 -1.09 -4.45
N GLY A 311 4.53 -0.96 -3.11
CA GLY A 311 5.34 0.03 -2.42
C GLY A 311 5.42 -0.18 -0.91
N GLY A 312 6.40 0.49 -0.28
CA GLY A 312 6.67 0.42 1.15
C GLY A 312 6.95 1.78 1.82
N ASN A 313 6.60 2.89 1.19
CA ASN A 313 6.91 4.24 1.66
C ASN A 313 5.95 4.75 2.76
N ILE A 314 5.55 3.88 3.67
CA ILE A 314 4.72 4.23 4.81
C ILE A 314 5.47 5.15 5.79
N ASP A 315 4.75 6.05 6.45
CA ASP A 315 5.27 6.81 7.59
C ASP A 315 5.36 5.90 8.82
N MET A 316 6.45 6.04 9.62
CA MET A 316 6.68 5.16 10.77
C MET A 316 5.61 5.31 11.86
N ASN A 317 5.06 6.51 12.07
CA ASN A 317 3.96 6.71 13.02
C ASN A 317 2.68 6.03 12.52
N MET A 318 2.42 6.10 11.20
CA MET A 318 1.30 5.39 10.59
C MET A 318 1.52 3.87 10.68
N LEU A 319 2.72 3.38 10.40
CA LEU A 319 3.07 1.96 10.53
C LEU A 319 2.81 1.47 11.96
N PHE A 320 3.27 2.22 12.97
CA PHE A 320 3.01 1.88 14.37
C PHE A 320 1.50 1.73 14.66
N ARG A 321 0.69 2.70 14.23
CA ARG A 321 -0.78 2.66 14.42
C ARG A 321 -1.43 1.46 13.71
N VAL A 322 -1.00 1.19 12.48
CA VAL A 322 -1.53 0.10 11.65
C VAL A 322 -1.18 -1.26 12.26
N ILE A 323 0.07 -1.46 12.67
CA ILE A 323 0.52 -2.70 13.31
C ILE A 323 -0.19 -2.91 14.65
N SER A 324 -0.27 -1.89 15.51
CA SER A 324 -0.98 -1.97 16.78
C SER A 324 -2.45 -2.34 16.60
N LYS A 325 -3.13 -1.73 15.60
CA LYS A 325 -4.52 -2.05 15.27
C LYS A 325 -4.67 -3.48 14.73
N ALA A 326 -3.75 -3.92 13.87
CA ALA A 326 -3.77 -5.29 13.35
C ALA A 326 -3.58 -6.33 14.46
N LEU A 327 -2.63 -6.11 15.39
CA LEU A 327 -2.41 -6.98 16.55
C LEU A 327 -3.65 -7.05 17.46
N ALA A 328 -4.34 -5.92 17.65
CA ALA A 328 -5.58 -5.87 18.40
C ALA A 328 -6.72 -6.64 17.69
N LEU A 329 -6.84 -6.52 16.36
CA LEU A 329 -7.81 -7.26 15.55
C LEU A 329 -7.58 -8.77 15.55
N GLU A 330 -6.34 -9.22 15.76
CA GLU A 330 -5.97 -10.62 15.92
C GLU A 330 -6.09 -11.13 17.36
N GLY A 331 -6.46 -10.26 18.31
CA GLY A 331 -6.56 -10.59 19.74
C GLY A 331 -5.22 -10.83 20.43
N ARG A 332 -4.11 -10.44 19.80
CA ARG A 332 -2.75 -10.52 20.39
C ARG A 332 -2.49 -9.40 21.40
N ILE A 333 -3.12 -8.26 21.20
CA ILE A 333 -3.17 -7.15 22.16
C ILE A 333 -4.65 -6.92 22.50
N VAL A 334 -4.97 -6.91 23.79
CA VAL A 334 -6.34 -6.66 24.26
C VAL A 334 -6.33 -5.61 25.36
N LYS A 335 -7.44 -4.89 25.49
CA LYS A 335 -7.71 -4.05 26.64
C LYS A 335 -8.64 -4.81 27.58
N ILE A 336 -8.25 -4.94 28.84
CA ILE A 336 -9.09 -5.48 29.90
C ILE A 336 -9.37 -4.40 30.93
N SER A 337 -10.62 -4.26 31.38
CA SER A 337 -11.02 -3.21 32.30
C SER A 337 -11.89 -3.77 33.40
N GLY A 338 -11.79 -3.19 34.59
CA GLY A 338 -12.61 -3.58 35.72
C GLY A 338 -12.46 -2.64 36.92
N LEU A 339 -13.39 -2.77 37.88
CA LEU A 339 -13.33 -2.04 39.13
C LEU A 339 -12.53 -2.81 40.17
N LEU A 340 -11.58 -2.13 40.81
CA LEU A 340 -10.81 -2.62 41.96
C LEU A 340 -11.18 -1.85 43.22
N PRO A 341 -11.25 -2.52 44.41
CA PRO A 341 -11.25 -1.81 45.70
C PRO A 341 -10.01 -0.94 45.79
N ASP A 342 -10.16 0.35 46.02
CA ASP A 342 -9.03 1.30 46.16
C ASP A 342 -8.35 1.15 47.52
N ARG A 343 -7.56 0.10 47.66
CA ARG A 343 -6.78 -0.28 48.84
C ARG A 343 -5.37 -0.69 48.50
N PRO A 344 -4.39 -0.49 49.36
CA PRO A 344 -3.02 -0.93 49.15
C PRO A 344 -2.92 -2.42 48.80
N GLY A 345 -2.14 -2.75 47.79
CA GLY A 345 -1.87 -4.10 47.32
C GLY A 345 -2.88 -4.70 46.32
N MET A 346 -4.04 -4.07 46.07
CA MET A 346 -5.04 -4.65 45.16
C MET A 346 -4.57 -4.66 43.72
N LEU A 347 -3.98 -3.57 43.24
CA LEU A 347 -3.36 -3.52 41.89
C LEU A 347 -2.26 -4.58 41.75
N GLY A 348 -1.41 -4.74 42.81
CA GLY A 348 -0.34 -5.74 42.82
C GLY A 348 -0.85 -7.17 42.68
N LYS A 349 -2.01 -7.53 43.28
CA LYS A 349 -2.62 -8.85 43.13
C LYS A 349 -3.02 -9.12 41.67
N VAL A 350 -3.62 -8.11 40.99
CA VAL A 350 -4.03 -8.25 39.60
C VAL A 350 -2.82 -8.40 38.70
N THR A 351 -1.80 -7.53 38.87
CA THR A 351 -0.59 -7.58 38.00
C THR A 351 0.21 -8.86 38.22
N SER A 352 0.28 -9.40 39.47
CA SER A 352 0.89 -10.70 39.74
C SER A 352 0.16 -11.84 39.05
N ALA A 353 -1.18 -11.83 39.09
CA ALA A 353 -1.99 -12.86 38.42
C ALA A 353 -1.83 -12.82 36.88
N LEU A 354 -1.69 -11.63 36.29
CA LEU A 354 -1.39 -11.48 34.85
C LEU A 354 -0.01 -12.06 34.53
N GLY A 355 1.00 -11.74 35.34
CA GLY A 355 2.36 -12.26 35.18
C GLY A 355 2.46 -13.79 35.31
N GLU A 356 1.72 -14.39 36.27
CA GLU A 356 1.64 -15.86 36.41
C GLU A 356 1.09 -16.56 35.15
N LEU A 357 0.27 -15.88 34.37
CA LEU A 357 -0.29 -16.36 33.10
C LEU A 357 0.59 -16.04 31.88
N GLY A 358 1.77 -15.48 32.08
CA GLY A 358 2.66 -15.08 30.99
C GLY A 358 2.17 -13.86 30.18
N VAL A 359 1.25 -13.09 30.75
CA VAL A 359 0.68 -11.89 30.14
C VAL A 359 1.63 -10.72 30.35
N ASN A 360 2.05 -10.06 29.27
CA ASN A 360 2.86 -8.86 29.31
C ASN A 360 1.96 -7.62 29.36
N ILE A 361 2.20 -6.72 30.32
CA ILE A 361 1.44 -5.48 30.49
C ILE A 361 2.14 -4.39 29.69
N LEU A 362 1.46 -3.84 28.69
CA LEU A 362 1.98 -2.77 27.83
C LEU A 362 1.65 -1.39 28.41
N ASP A 363 0.47 -1.23 29.00
CA ASP A 363 0.03 0.02 29.62
C ASP A 363 -0.99 -0.22 30.72
N VAL A 364 -1.07 0.71 31.69
CA VAL A 364 -2.01 0.66 32.83
C VAL A 364 -2.63 2.03 33.04
N PHE A 365 -3.94 2.08 33.03
CA PHE A 365 -4.71 3.26 33.39
C PHE A 365 -5.42 3.01 34.72
N HIS A 366 -5.28 3.91 35.66
CA HIS A 366 -5.84 3.79 37.01
C HIS A 366 -6.58 5.08 37.37
N GLU A 367 -7.91 5.05 37.26
CA GLU A 367 -8.79 6.21 37.43
C GLU A 367 -9.58 6.12 38.74
N ARG A 368 -9.57 7.20 39.53
CA ARG A 368 -10.26 7.30 40.82
C ARG A 368 -11.27 8.44 40.88
N PHE A 369 -11.09 9.43 40.02
CA PHE A 369 -11.78 10.71 40.14
C PHE A 369 -12.95 10.84 39.16
N ASP A 370 -13.22 9.85 38.35
CA ASP A 370 -14.41 9.84 37.50
C ASP A 370 -15.67 9.81 38.39
N PRO A 371 -16.61 10.76 38.21
CA PRO A 371 -17.82 10.86 39.05
C PRO A 371 -18.73 9.63 39.00
N THR A 372 -18.56 8.76 38.00
CA THR A 372 -19.36 7.54 37.86
C THR A 372 -18.82 6.38 38.68
N ILE A 373 -17.60 6.48 39.21
CA ILE A 373 -16.97 5.43 40.01
C ILE A 373 -17.46 5.53 41.48
N THR A 374 -17.94 4.42 42.03
CA THR A 374 -18.39 4.35 43.43
C THR A 374 -17.23 4.65 44.36
N PRO A 375 -17.41 5.53 45.39
CA PRO A 375 -16.35 5.81 46.39
C PRO A 375 -15.80 4.53 47.04
N GLY A 376 -14.46 4.44 47.15
CA GLY A 376 -13.76 3.25 47.63
C GLY A 376 -13.38 2.24 46.57
N TYR A 377 -13.68 2.55 45.29
CA TYR A 377 -13.22 1.81 44.14
C TYR A 377 -12.42 2.69 43.19
N ALA A 378 -11.64 2.07 42.32
CA ALA A 378 -10.96 2.67 41.23
C ALA A 378 -11.23 1.83 39.95
N GLU A 379 -11.40 2.47 38.81
CA GLU A 379 -11.38 1.78 37.52
C GLU A 379 -9.94 1.54 37.09
N VAL A 380 -9.64 0.31 36.71
CA VAL A 380 -8.33 -0.04 36.18
C VAL A 380 -8.48 -0.70 34.83
N SER A 381 -7.77 -0.15 33.84
CA SER A 381 -7.66 -0.73 32.51
C SER A 381 -6.20 -1.11 32.24
N PHE A 382 -6.00 -2.30 31.68
CA PHE A 382 -4.70 -2.76 31.22
C PHE A 382 -4.74 -2.98 29.72
N ILE A 383 -3.76 -2.49 28.99
CA ILE A 383 -3.44 -2.94 27.64
C ILE A 383 -2.43 -4.05 27.80
N VAL A 384 -2.77 -5.26 27.35
CA VAL A 384 -1.95 -6.45 27.56
C VAL A 384 -1.66 -7.17 26.26
N GLU A 385 -0.44 -7.69 26.16
CA GLU A 385 -0.05 -8.66 25.15
C GLU A 385 -0.30 -10.06 25.68
N LEU A 386 -1.07 -10.83 24.96
CA LEU A 386 -1.43 -12.19 25.33
C LEU A 386 -0.43 -13.22 24.78
N PRO A 387 -0.15 -14.31 25.51
CA PRO A 387 0.61 -15.41 24.96
C PRO A 387 -0.10 -16.01 23.75
N PRO A 388 0.64 -16.62 22.79
CA PRO A 388 0.09 -17.18 21.56
C PRO A 388 -0.62 -18.52 21.82
N GLU A 389 -1.57 -18.52 22.73
CA GLU A 389 -2.38 -19.67 23.11
C GLU A 389 -3.83 -19.45 22.73
N GLU A 390 -4.50 -20.55 22.35
CA GLU A 390 -5.92 -20.51 22.11
C GLU A 390 -6.67 -20.13 23.40
N ASP A 391 -7.60 -19.19 23.27
CA ASP A 391 -8.46 -18.72 24.36
C ASP A 391 -7.73 -17.99 25.51
N ALA A 392 -6.51 -17.47 25.27
CA ALA A 392 -5.70 -16.80 26.28
C ALA A 392 -6.48 -15.66 27.00
N ALA A 393 -7.24 -14.87 26.26
CA ALA A 393 -8.03 -13.78 26.83
C ALA A 393 -9.08 -14.25 27.84
N ASN A 394 -9.80 -15.33 27.56
CA ASN A 394 -10.79 -15.88 28.50
C ASN A 394 -10.13 -16.56 29.71
N LYS A 395 -8.95 -17.17 29.53
CA LYS A 395 -8.17 -17.70 30.66
C LYS A 395 -7.80 -16.59 31.64
N VAL A 396 -7.37 -15.43 31.12
CA VAL A 396 -7.07 -14.24 31.95
C VAL A 396 -8.30 -13.77 32.71
N ILE A 397 -9.43 -13.58 32.05
CA ILE A 397 -10.67 -13.13 32.70
C ILE A 397 -11.15 -14.13 33.76
N LYS A 398 -11.07 -15.43 33.47
CA LYS A 398 -11.42 -16.50 34.41
C LYS A 398 -10.54 -16.43 35.67
N ARG A 399 -9.21 -16.33 35.50
CA ARG A 399 -8.27 -16.24 36.63
C ARG A 399 -8.52 -15.03 37.51
N LEU A 400 -8.74 -13.85 36.90
CA LEU A 400 -9.07 -12.65 37.65
C LEU A 400 -10.37 -12.79 38.45
N ARG A 401 -11.39 -13.43 37.85
CA ARG A 401 -12.68 -13.70 38.52
C ARG A 401 -12.53 -14.66 39.72
N GLU A 402 -11.69 -15.70 39.60
CA GLU A 402 -11.37 -16.61 40.69
C GLU A 402 -10.73 -15.90 41.89
N LEU A 403 -9.99 -14.80 41.64
CA LEU A 403 -9.40 -13.94 42.68
C LEU A 403 -10.36 -12.86 43.20
N GLY A 404 -11.62 -12.88 42.76
CA GLY A 404 -12.65 -11.94 43.19
C GLY A 404 -12.64 -10.60 42.41
N PHE A 405 -11.94 -10.53 41.30
CA PHE A 405 -11.89 -9.32 40.43
C PHE A 405 -12.79 -9.49 39.21
N ASN A 406 -13.66 -8.52 39.01
CA ASN A 406 -14.58 -8.54 37.86
C ASN A 406 -14.01 -7.66 36.73
N PHE A 407 -13.27 -8.29 35.84
CA PHE A 407 -12.73 -7.67 34.63
C PHE A 407 -13.47 -8.15 33.39
N SER A 408 -13.50 -7.31 32.37
CA SER A 408 -14.03 -7.62 31.05
C SER A 408 -13.03 -7.24 29.98
N ILE A 409 -13.11 -7.94 28.83
CA ILE A 409 -12.35 -7.57 27.62
C ILE A 409 -13.12 -6.46 26.94
N GLU A 410 -12.50 -5.31 26.70
CA GLU A 410 -13.02 -4.30 25.81
C GLU A 410 -12.71 -4.72 24.36
N LYS A 411 -13.73 -4.76 23.52
CA LYS A 411 -13.51 -4.98 22.08
C LYS A 411 -12.71 -3.82 21.51
N PRO A 412 -11.71 -4.08 20.64
CA PRO A 412 -10.88 -3.06 20.03
C PRO A 412 -11.65 -2.07 19.15
#